data_42666861f93c96ca470323d633e6537d
#
_entry.id   42666861f93c96ca470323d633e6537d
#
_cell.length_a   1.000
_cell.length_b   1.000
_cell.length_c   1.000
_cell.angle_alpha   90.00
_cell.angle_beta   90.00
_cell.angle_gamma   90.00
#
_symmetry.space_group_name_H-M   'P 1'
#
loop_
_entity.id
_entity.type
_entity.pdbx_description
1 polymer ?
#
loop_
_entity_poly.entity_id
_entity_poly.type
_entity_poly.pdbx_seq_one_letter_code
_entity_poly.pdbx_strand_id
1 'polypeptide(L)'
;MSLKWDFSTLADHLGQVLTRAEADLRLEQAVYGLDARDEVTLHALLAEGLRAYYDVAREVHYPSSVGRKLTHRQRCDLVLSPKGRPLRLDSTPPTLFDAPNQCEPADALWLEVKVAYQFREGGVRHTGYGAQWRQAVVEDLRKMEADELIREAGLILVVFNESREVLDKDLDLFETVLAQKEVLAGFRHVRSVEILERMGHRLCTAAVWPTLQR
;
A
#
# COMPACT_ATOMS: atom_id res chain seq x y z
N MET A 1 15.41 18.77 9.36
CA MET A 1 15.66 17.33 9.55
C MET A 1 14.64 16.63 8.69
N SER A 2 15.06 15.86 7.67
CA SER A 2 14.13 15.03 6.88
C SER A 2 13.52 13.97 7.78
N LEU A 3 12.22 13.78 7.70
CA LEU A 3 11.51 12.71 8.41
C LEU A 3 11.93 11.39 7.77
N LYS A 4 12.50 10.48 8.54
CA LYS A 4 12.83 9.14 8.05
C LYS A 4 11.70 8.20 8.41
N TRP A 5 11.07 7.62 7.38
CA TRP A 5 9.99 6.66 7.56
C TRP A 5 10.52 5.26 7.91
N ASP A 6 9.90 4.61 8.88
CA ASP A 6 10.23 3.23 9.29
C ASP A 6 9.23 2.24 8.67
N PHE A 7 9.67 1.57 7.62
CA PHE A 7 8.86 0.59 6.91
C PHE A 7 8.59 -0.69 7.71
N SER A 8 9.45 -1.02 8.69
CA SER A 8 9.19 -2.14 9.60
C SER A 8 7.98 -1.83 10.50
N THR A 9 7.98 -0.64 11.10
CA THR A 9 6.85 -0.15 11.89
C THR A 9 5.57 -0.03 11.05
N LEU A 10 5.65 0.42 9.81
CA LEU A 10 4.50 0.45 8.90
C LEU A 10 3.94 -0.95 8.65
N ALA A 11 4.81 -1.94 8.40
CA ALA A 11 4.39 -3.33 8.22
C ALA A 11 3.72 -3.89 9.49
N ASP A 12 4.23 -3.55 10.69
CA ASP A 12 3.60 -3.93 11.96
C ASP A 12 2.19 -3.37 12.09
N HIS A 13 2.00 -2.09 11.77
CA HIS A 13 0.68 -1.47 11.81
C HIS A 13 -0.29 -2.10 10.80
N LEU A 14 0.16 -2.39 9.58
CA LEU A 14 -0.65 -3.10 8.58
C LEU A 14 -1.04 -4.50 9.06
N GLY A 15 -0.10 -5.25 9.65
CA GLY A 15 -0.37 -6.55 10.25
C GLY A 15 -1.43 -6.47 11.36
N GLN A 16 -1.38 -5.45 12.22
CA GLN A 16 -2.37 -5.21 13.27
C GLN A 16 -3.75 -4.88 12.68
N VAL A 17 -3.81 -4.05 11.62
CA VAL A 17 -5.05 -3.73 10.92
C VAL A 17 -5.71 -4.99 10.36
N LEU A 18 -4.94 -5.82 9.64
CA LEU A 18 -5.45 -7.06 9.05
C LEU A 18 -5.87 -8.07 10.12
N THR A 19 -5.09 -8.21 11.21
CA THR A 19 -5.42 -9.09 12.33
C THR A 19 -6.74 -8.70 12.99
N ARG A 20 -6.94 -7.39 13.24
CA ARG A 20 -8.19 -6.90 13.83
C ARG A 20 -9.37 -7.17 12.91
N ALA A 21 -9.22 -6.84 11.61
CA ALA A 21 -10.29 -7.05 10.64
C ALA A 21 -10.69 -8.52 10.50
N GLU A 22 -9.72 -9.46 10.52
CA GLU A 22 -10.04 -10.90 10.53
C GLU A 22 -10.70 -11.34 11.83
N ALA A 23 -10.26 -10.80 12.99
CA ALA A 23 -10.88 -11.10 14.28
C ALA A 23 -12.35 -10.63 14.31
N ASP A 24 -12.64 -9.43 13.81
CA ASP A 24 -14.00 -8.89 13.71
C ASP A 24 -14.90 -9.78 12.85
N LEU A 25 -14.42 -10.20 11.67
CA LEU A 25 -15.14 -11.12 10.78
C LEU A 25 -15.41 -12.49 11.43
N ARG A 26 -14.50 -13.00 12.24
CA ARG A 26 -14.69 -14.24 13.02
C ARG A 26 -15.74 -14.07 14.11
N LEU A 27 -15.72 -12.95 14.83
CA LEU A 27 -16.70 -12.64 15.88
C LEU A 27 -18.10 -12.49 15.30
N GLU A 28 -18.24 -11.87 14.14
CA GLU A 28 -19.50 -11.71 13.41
C GLU A 28 -19.97 -13.01 12.74
N GLN A 29 -19.18 -14.07 12.76
CA GLN A 29 -19.43 -15.33 12.02
C GLN A 29 -19.68 -15.05 10.53
N ALA A 30 -18.95 -14.08 9.96
CA ALA A 30 -19.14 -13.64 8.60
C ALA A 30 -18.93 -14.80 7.59
N VAL A 31 -19.85 -14.91 6.64
CA VAL A 31 -19.77 -15.90 5.55
C VAL A 31 -18.59 -15.64 4.64
N TYR A 32 -18.28 -14.35 4.41
CA TYR A 32 -17.18 -13.90 3.56
C TYR A 32 -16.03 -13.39 4.42
N GLY A 33 -14.79 -13.70 4.00
CA GLY A 33 -13.57 -13.31 4.68
C GLY A 33 -12.93 -12.03 4.11
N LEU A 34 -11.73 -11.72 4.58
CA LEU A 34 -10.90 -10.66 3.99
C LEU A 34 -10.63 -10.90 2.50
N ASP A 35 -10.45 -12.15 2.13
CA ASP A 35 -10.15 -12.60 0.77
C ASP A 35 -11.32 -12.49 -0.22
N ALA A 36 -12.53 -12.17 0.26
CA ALA A 36 -13.68 -11.86 -0.57
C ALA A 36 -13.86 -10.35 -0.85
N ARG A 37 -13.04 -9.50 -0.22
CA ARG A 37 -13.09 -8.05 -0.44
C ARG A 37 -12.37 -7.68 -1.73
N ASP A 38 -12.92 -6.74 -2.46
CA ASP A 38 -12.24 -6.16 -3.63
C ASP A 38 -11.08 -5.21 -3.21
N GLU A 39 -10.29 -4.81 -4.17
CA GLU A 39 -9.14 -3.92 -3.98
C GLU A 39 -9.54 -2.60 -3.33
N VAL A 40 -10.63 -1.98 -3.78
CA VAL A 40 -11.13 -0.69 -3.27
C VAL A 40 -11.52 -0.80 -1.79
N THR A 41 -12.20 -1.87 -1.41
CA THR A 41 -12.62 -2.14 -0.03
C THR A 41 -11.41 -2.40 0.87
N LEU A 42 -10.40 -3.12 0.36
CA LEU A 42 -9.15 -3.36 1.10
C LEU A 42 -8.33 -2.07 1.27
N HIS A 43 -8.22 -1.23 0.24
CA HIS A 43 -7.58 0.08 0.36
C HIS A 43 -8.28 0.94 1.43
N ALA A 44 -9.63 0.92 1.46
CA ALA A 44 -10.39 1.63 2.48
C ALA A 44 -10.12 1.10 3.89
N LEU A 45 -10.09 -0.23 4.06
CA LEU A 45 -9.79 -0.89 5.33
C LEU A 45 -8.39 -0.50 5.85
N LEU A 46 -7.37 -0.59 4.98
CA LEU A 46 -6.00 -0.25 5.34
C LEU A 46 -5.89 1.22 5.73
N ALA A 47 -6.45 2.11 4.91
CA ALA A 47 -6.43 3.54 5.19
C ALA A 47 -7.10 3.88 6.52
N GLU A 48 -8.28 3.31 6.80
CA GLU A 48 -9.00 3.55 8.05
C GLU A 48 -8.22 3.02 9.27
N GLY A 49 -7.67 1.80 9.17
CA GLY A 49 -6.87 1.23 10.25
C GLY A 49 -5.57 2.00 10.52
N LEU A 50 -4.91 2.48 9.48
CA LEU A 50 -3.69 3.29 9.59
C LEU A 50 -3.93 4.67 10.21
N ARG A 51 -5.17 5.20 10.20
CA ARG A 51 -5.50 6.46 10.87
C ARG A 51 -5.29 6.45 12.38
N ALA A 52 -5.19 5.29 13.00
CA ALA A 52 -4.81 5.20 14.40
C ALA A 52 -3.37 5.71 14.65
N TYR A 53 -2.49 5.59 13.65
CA TYR A 53 -1.05 5.83 13.77
C TYR A 53 -0.58 7.06 12.99
N TYR A 54 -1.24 7.37 11.86
CA TYR A 54 -0.87 8.41 10.91
C TYR A 54 -2.06 9.31 10.57
N ASP A 55 -1.79 10.46 10.00
CA ASP A 55 -2.78 11.15 9.18
C ASP A 55 -2.72 10.55 7.78
N VAL A 56 -3.87 10.17 7.24
CA VAL A 56 -3.97 9.38 5.99
C VAL A 56 -4.81 10.12 4.97
N ALA A 57 -4.23 10.41 3.82
CA ALA A 57 -4.92 10.87 2.63
C ALA A 57 -5.00 9.76 1.58
N ARG A 58 -6.10 9.68 0.84
CA ARG A 58 -6.34 8.68 -0.21
C ARG A 58 -6.49 9.34 -1.56
N GLU A 59 -6.11 8.62 -2.63
CA GLU A 59 -6.31 9.06 -4.00
C GLU A 59 -5.75 10.48 -4.25
N VAL A 60 -4.56 10.73 -3.74
CA VAL A 60 -3.91 12.05 -3.80
C VAL A 60 -3.23 12.23 -5.15
N HIS A 61 -3.50 13.33 -5.82
CA HIS A 61 -2.78 13.65 -7.05
C HIS A 61 -1.29 13.83 -6.79
N TYR A 62 -0.48 13.28 -7.69
CA TYR A 62 0.97 13.49 -7.64
C TYR A 62 1.33 14.97 -7.68
N PRO A 63 2.29 15.44 -6.85
CA PRO A 63 2.63 16.87 -6.75
C PRO A 63 3.03 17.50 -8.10
N SER A 64 3.80 16.79 -8.92
CA SER A 64 4.21 17.26 -10.24
C SER A 64 3.07 17.36 -11.26
N SER A 65 1.88 16.83 -10.95
CA SER A 65 0.71 16.89 -11.80
C SER A 65 -0.06 18.22 -11.69
N VAL A 66 0.32 19.08 -10.76
CA VAL A 66 -0.28 20.42 -10.59
C VAL A 66 -0.13 21.22 -11.89
N GLY A 67 -1.25 21.79 -12.37
CA GLY A 67 -1.29 22.53 -13.66
C GLY A 67 -1.70 21.67 -14.87
N ARG A 68 -1.70 20.35 -14.79
CA ARG A 68 -2.23 19.47 -15.84
C ARG A 68 -3.76 19.41 -15.79
N LYS A 69 -4.41 19.06 -16.92
CA LYS A 69 -5.86 18.81 -16.94
C LYS A 69 -6.21 17.69 -15.95
N LEU A 70 -7.29 17.83 -15.19
CA LEU A 70 -7.73 16.86 -14.15
C LEU A 70 -7.82 15.43 -14.67
N THR A 71 -8.28 15.25 -15.92
CA THR A 71 -8.40 13.94 -16.58
C THR A 71 -7.07 13.24 -16.84
N HIS A 72 -5.95 13.95 -16.78
CA HIS A 72 -4.59 13.42 -16.98
C HIS A 72 -3.77 13.36 -15.69
N ARG A 73 -4.36 13.70 -14.55
CA ARG A 73 -3.67 13.66 -13.28
C ARG A 73 -3.74 12.24 -12.70
N GLN A 74 -2.59 11.65 -12.56
CA GLN A 74 -2.43 10.38 -11.86
C GLN A 74 -2.55 10.60 -10.35
N ARG A 75 -2.97 9.58 -9.62
CA ARG A 75 -3.14 9.61 -8.17
C ARG A 75 -2.35 8.49 -7.53
N CYS A 76 -1.86 8.77 -6.34
CA CYS A 76 -1.28 7.78 -5.44
C CYS A 76 -2.38 7.24 -4.52
N ASP A 77 -2.37 5.95 -4.27
CA ASP A 77 -3.43 5.28 -3.50
C ASP A 77 -3.52 5.78 -2.06
N LEU A 78 -2.37 5.86 -1.38
CA LEU A 78 -2.27 6.34 0.01
C LEU A 78 -1.10 7.30 0.17
N VAL A 79 -1.31 8.37 0.95
CA VAL A 79 -0.24 9.24 1.42
C VAL A 79 -0.34 9.37 2.92
N LEU A 80 0.74 9.01 3.61
CA LEU A 80 0.83 9.08 5.07
C LEU A 80 1.63 10.29 5.49
N SER A 81 1.15 10.96 6.52
CA SER A 81 1.88 12.01 7.23
C SER A 81 1.90 11.72 8.73
N PRO A 82 2.84 12.31 9.49
CA PRO A 82 2.88 12.10 10.94
C PRO A 82 1.57 12.48 11.60
N LYS A 83 1.15 11.71 12.60
CA LYS A 83 -0.11 11.95 13.30
C LYS A 83 -0.20 13.36 13.85
N GLY A 84 -1.32 14.04 13.57
CA GLY A 84 -1.54 15.44 13.94
C GLY A 84 -0.89 16.46 12.99
N ARG A 85 -0.35 16.00 11.84
CA ARG A 85 0.24 16.84 10.81
C ARG A 85 -0.32 16.49 9.43
N PRO A 86 -1.55 16.91 9.12
CA PRO A 86 -2.21 16.55 7.86
C PRO A 86 -1.40 17.01 6.65
N LEU A 87 -1.48 16.23 5.57
CA LEU A 87 -0.81 16.54 4.32
C LEU A 87 -1.30 17.87 3.76
N ARG A 88 -0.36 18.73 3.37
CA ARG A 88 -0.66 19.96 2.66
C ARG A 88 -0.93 19.64 1.17
N LEU A 89 -2.15 19.90 0.73
CA LEU A 89 -2.58 19.61 -0.64
C LEU A 89 -2.50 20.84 -1.56
N ASP A 90 -2.44 22.04 -0.99
CA ASP A 90 -2.42 23.28 -1.76
C ASP A 90 -1.00 23.67 -2.16
N SER A 91 -0.83 23.99 -3.44
CA SER A 91 0.44 24.50 -4.00
C SER A 91 0.65 26.01 -3.75
N THR A 92 -0.28 26.66 -3.08
CA THR A 92 -0.16 28.08 -2.70
C THR A 92 0.86 28.24 -1.57
N PRO A 93 1.69 29.31 -1.60
CA PRO A 93 2.59 29.58 -0.48
C PRO A 93 1.81 29.65 0.84
N PRO A 94 2.39 29.17 1.97
CA PRO A 94 1.72 29.19 3.25
C PRO A 94 1.33 30.62 3.63
N THR A 95 0.09 30.78 4.06
CA THR A 95 -0.44 32.04 4.57
C THR A 95 -0.45 32.01 6.11
N LEU A 96 -0.63 33.17 6.73
CA LEU A 96 -0.77 33.30 8.20
C LEU A 96 -2.00 32.54 8.75
N PHE A 97 -2.92 32.14 7.88
CA PHE A 97 -4.17 31.44 8.24
C PHE A 97 -4.09 29.91 8.00
N ASP A 98 -3.01 29.42 7.39
CA ASP A 98 -2.81 27.98 7.21
C ASP A 98 -2.54 27.33 8.56
N ALA A 99 -3.02 26.11 8.72
CA ALA A 99 -2.76 25.34 9.94
C ALA A 99 -1.24 25.22 10.15
N PRO A 100 -0.69 25.67 11.30
CA PRO A 100 0.75 25.81 11.49
C PRO A 100 1.50 24.47 11.51
N ASN A 101 0.80 23.36 11.34
CA ASN A 101 1.33 22.02 11.57
C ASN A 101 1.04 21.04 10.42
N GLN A 102 1.13 21.52 9.17
CA GLN A 102 0.95 20.66 8.00
C GLN A 102 2.25 19.93 7.64
N CYS A 103 2.12 18.75 7.00
CA CYS A 103 3.21 17.99 6.41
C CYS A 103 3.34 18.36 4.93
N GLU A 104 4.55 18.75 4.53
CA GLU A 104 4.83 19.02 3.11
C GLU A 104 4.82 17.70 2.31
N PRO A 105 4.43 17.72 1.03
CA PRO A 105 4.44 16.54 0.17
C PRO A 105 5.79 15.81 0.13
N ALA A 106 6.89 16.55 0.21
CA ALA A 106 8.25 16.00 0.22
C ALA A 106 8.61 15.27 1.52
N ASP A 107 7.92 15.53 2.63
CA ASP A 107 8.14 14.89 3.93
C ASP A 107 7.11 13.77 4.22
N ALA A 108 6.09 13.62 3.37
CA ALA A 108 5.09 12.58 3.44
C ALA A 108 5.58 11.27 2.81
N LEU A 109 5.00 10.13 3.23
CA LEU A 109 5.25 8.83 2.63
C LEU A 109 4.16 8.51 1.60
N TRP A 110 4.56 8.34 0.34
CA TRP A 110 3.70 8.04 -0.80
C TRP A 110 3.69 6.54 -1.05
N LEU A 111 2.51 5.93 -1.08
CA LEU A 111 2.36 4.48 -1.12
C LEU A 111 1.38 4.06 -2.22
N GLU A 112 1.87 3.22 -3.12
CA GLU A 112 0.99 2.44 -4.00
C GLU A 112 0.58 1.17 -3.28
N VAL A 113 -0.67 0.77 -3.48
CA VAL A 113 -1.25 -0.42 -2.86
C VAL A 113 -1.74 -1.36 -3.95
N LYS A 114 -1.31 -2.62 -3.87
CA LYS A 114 -1.78 -3.68 -4.77
C LYS A 114 -2.29 -4.85 -3.97
N VAL A 115 -3.28 -5.53 -4.55
CA VAL A 115 -3.87 -6.72 -3.96
C VAL A 115 -3.76 -7.89 -4.93
N ALA A 116 -3.35 -9.04 -4.41
CA ALA A 116 -3.20 -10.25 -5.22
C ALA A 116 -3.91 -11.44 -4.54
N TYR A 117 -4.72 -12.14 -5.32
CA TYR A 117 -5.50 -13.30 -4.88
C TYR A 117 -5.06 -14.54 -5.64
N GLN A 118 -4.53 -15.54 -4.93
CA GLN A 118 -4.12 -16.81 -5.55
C GLN A 118 -5.32 -17.59 -6.09
N PHE A 119 -6.46 -17.48 -5.45
CA PHE A 119 -7.72 -18.11 -5.87
C PHE A 119 -8.79 -17.06 -6.16
N ARG A 120 -9.77 -17.45 -6.97
CA ARG A 120 -11.02 -16.73 -7.22
C ARG A 120 -12.15 -17.38 -6.43
N GLU A 121 -13.32 -16.77 -6.50
CA GLU A 121 -14.56 -17.34 -5.97
C GLU A 121 -14.72 -18.80 -6.40
N GLY A 122 -15.11 -19.65 -5.45
CA GLY A 122 -15.21 -21.10 -5.66
C GLY A 122 -13.89 -21.86 -5.53
N GLY A 123 -12.80 -21.23 -5.03
CA GLY A 123 -11.51 -21.90 -4.81
C GLY A 123 -10.73 -22.23 -6.08
N VAL A 124 -11.10 -21.60 -7.21
CA VAL A 124 -10.42 -21.82 -8.49
C VAL A 124 -9.13 -21.01 -8.55
N ARG A 125 -8.00 -21.65 -8.87
CA ARG A 125 -6.72 -20.93 -9.05
C ARG A 125 -6.82 -19.82 -10.07
N HIS A 126 -6.34 -18.63 -9.70
CA HIS A 126 -6.36 -17.47 -10.56
C HIS A 126 -5.20 -17.53 -11.56
N THR A 127 -5.47 -17.86 -12.82
CA THR A 127 -4.46 -18.04 -13.88
C THR A 127 -3.63 -16.79 -14.15
N GLY A 128 -4.21 -15.59 -13.91
CA GLY A 128 -3.52 -14.29 -14.06
C GLY A 128 -2.84 -13.78 -12.80
N TYR A 129 -2.89 -14.51 -11.69
CA TYR A 129 -2.40 -14.09 -10.38
C TYR A 129 -1.02 -13.42 -10.43
N GLY A 130 -0.01 -14.13 -10.95
CA GLY A 130 1.35 -13.60 -10.97
C GLY A 130 1.58 -12.45 -11.96
N ALA A 131 0.84 -12.41 -13.06
CA ALA A 131 1.01 -11.37 -14.09
C ALA A 131 0.40 -10.04 -13.66
N GLN A 132 -0.77 -10.08 -13.00
CA GLN A 132 -1.53 -8.87 -12.66
C GLN A 132 -0.74 -7.93 -11.73
N TRP A 133 -0.17 -8.44 -10.66
CA TRP A 133 0.49 -7.59 -9.67
C TRP A 133 1.95 -7.28 -10.00
N ARG A 134 2.65 -8.10 -10.82
CA ARG A 134 4.05 -7.85 -11.17
C ARG A 134 4.22 -6.74 -12.20
N GLN A 135 3.38 -6.67 -13.23
CA GLN A 135 3.52 -5.65 -14.28
C GLN A 135 2.99 -4.29 -13.86
N ALA A 136 1.77 -4.24 -13.32
CA ALA A 136 1.13 -3.00 -12.89
C ALA A 136 1.97 -2.26 -11.84
N VAL A 137 2.54 -3.00 -10.89
CA VAL A 137 3.40 -2.42 -9.84
C VAL A 137 4.60 -1.68 -10.41
N VAL A 138 5.32 -2.26 -11.38
CA VAL A 138 6.51 -1.62 -11.97
C VAL A 138 6.18 -0.26 -12.58
N GLU A 139 5.03 -0.15 -13.24
CA GLU A 139 4.59 1.13 -13.84
C GLU A 139 4.28 2.17 -12.76
N ASP A 140 3.60 1.76 -11.69
CA ASP A 140 3.24 2.66 -10.60
C ASP A 140 4.48 3.15 -9.84
N LEU A 141 5.46 2.26 -9.57
CA LEU A 141 6.71 2.65 -8.93
C LEU A 141 7.51 3.65 -9.77
N ARG A 142 7.56 3.48 -11.08
CA ARG A 142 8.21 4.44 -11.99
C ARG A 142 7.54 5.80 -12.01
N LYS A 143 6.23 5.86 -11.83
CA LYS A 143 5.51 7.15 -11.72
C LYS A 143 5.93 7.91 -10.47
N MET A 144 6.07 7.24 -9.33
CA MET A 144 6.55 7.86 -8.10
C MET A 144 8.00 8.31 -8.23
N GLU A 145 8.86 7.50 -8.87
CA GLU A 145 10.25 7.83 -9.10
C GLU A 145 10.42 9.05 -10.00
N ALA A 146 9.55 9.22 -10.99
CA ALA A 146 9.58 10.35 -11.91
C ALA A 146 9.11 11.67 -11.28
N ASP A 147 8.49 11.66 -10.11
CA ASP A 147 8.04 12.88 -9.43
C ASP A 147 9.13 13.41 -8.49
N GLU A 148 9.79 14.51 -8.90
CA GLU A 148 10.91 15.12 -8.16
C GLU A 148 10.51 15.68 -6.78
N LEU A 149 9.23 15.92 -6.55
CA LEU A 149 8.71 16.44 -5.27
C LEU A 149 8.45 15.33 -4.25
N ILE A 150 8.46 14.06 -4.68
CA ILE A 150 8.36 12.90 -3.80
C ILE A 150 9.76 12.46 -3.37
N ARG A 151 10.01 12.41 -2.06
CA ARG A 151 11.28 11.95 -1.50
C ARG A 151 11.20 10.57 -0.89
N GLU A 152 10.06 10.22 -0.31
CA GLU A 152 9.83 8.96 0.37
C GLU A 152 8.64 8.25 -0.26
N ALA A 153 8.87 7.09 -0.82
CA ALA A 153 7.83 6.30 -1.45
C ALA A 153 8.00 4.80 -1.18
N GLY A 154 6.93 4.06 -1.30
CA GLY A 154 6.93 2.62 -1.10
C GLY A 154 5.76 1.91 -1.75
N LEU A 155 5.85 0.60 -1.75
CA LEU A 155 4.81 -0.31 -2.19
C LEU A 155 4.23 -1.07 -1.01
N ILE A 156 2.92 -1.17 -0.94
CA ILE A 156 2.20 -2.14 -0.12
C ILE A 156 1.60 -3.18 -1.05
N LEU A 157 1.97 -4.45 -0.88
CA LEU A 157 1.36 -5.57 -1.58
C LEU A 157 0.62 -6.44 -0.57
N VAL A 158 -0.70 -6.51 -0.70
CA VAL A 158 -1.53 -7.42 0.08
C VAL A 158 -1.73 -8.69 -0.73
N VAL A 159 -1.29 -9.82 -0.19
CA VAL A 159 -1.33 -11.11 -0.90
C VAL A 159 -2.15 -12.11 -0.11
N PHE A 160 -3.07 -12.79 -0.81
CA PHE A 160 -3.84 -13.90 -0.28
C PHE A 160 -3.31 -15.20 -0.87
N ASN A 161 -2.76 -16.08 -0.01
CA ASN A 161 -2.13 -17.33 -0.40
C ASN A 161 -2.65 -18.52 0.40
N GLU A 162 -2.41 -19.73 -0.15
CA GLU A 162 -2.67 -20.99 0.52
C GLU A 162 -1.62 -21.36 1.59
N SER A 163 -0.37 -20.93 1.40
CA SER A 163 0.72 -21.28 2.32
C SER A 163 1.87 -20.29 2.30
N ARG A 164 2.72 -20.38 3.34
CA ARG A 164 3.93 -19.57 3.45
C ARG A 164 4.95 -19.88 2.34
N GLU A 165 5.08 -21.14 1.97
CA GLU A 165 6.04 -21.52 0.91
C GLU A 165 5.69 -20.92 -0.43
N VAL A 166 4.39 -20.84 -0.77
CA VAL A 166 3.92 -20.16 -1.98
C VAL A 166 4.20 -18.67 -1.89
N LEU A 167 3.90 -18.05 -0.75
CA LEU A 167 4.16 -16.64 -0.51
C LEU A 167 5.64 -16.30 -0.71
N ASP A 168 6.53 -17.02 -0.05
CA ASP A 168 7.98 -16.73 -0.10
C ASP A 168 8.52 -16.82 -1.52
N LYS A 169 8.14 -17.86 -2.28
CA LYS A 169 8.49 -17.99 -3.70
C LYS A 169 7.97 -16.83 -4.55
N ASP A 170 6.74 -16.39 -4.29
CA ASP A 170 6.13 -15.30 -5.05
C ASP A 170 6.82 -13.97 -4.76
N LEU A 171 7.15 -13.69 -3.49
CA LEU A 171 7.87 -12.47 -3.12
C LEU A 171 9.30 -12.45 -3.66
N ASP A 172 10.03 -13.58 -3.61
CA ASP A 172 11.39 -13.69 -4.19
C ASP A 172 11.35 -13.49 -5.71
N LEU A 173 10.35 -14.06 -6.39
CA LEU A 173 10.16 -13.86 -7.82
C LEU A 173 9.81 -12.41 -8.14
N PHE A 174 9.03 -11.76 -7.31
CA PHE A 174 8.72 -10.33 -7.47
C PHE A 174 9.96 -9.45 -7.36
N GLU A 175 10.81 -9.68 -6.35
CA GLU A 175 12.08 -8.95 -6.21
C GLU A 175 13.00 -9.18 -7.42
N THR A 176 13.02 -10.40 -7.95
CA THR A 176 13.74 -10.70 -9.21
C THR A 176 13.20 -9.87 -10.38
N VAL A 177 11.87 -9.73 -10.49
CA VAL A 177 11.24 -8.90 -11.53
C VAL A 177 11.57 -7.41 -11.35
N LEU A 178 11.55 -6.89 -10.12
CA LEU A 178 11.95 -5.51 -9.84
C LEU A 178 13.40 -5.26 -10.29
N ALA A 179 14.32 -6.15 -9.92
CA ALA A 179 15.74 -6.06 -10.33
C ALA A 179 15.91 -6.10 -11.85
N GLN A 180 15.22 -7.03 -12.55
CA GLN A 180 15.25 -7.12 -14.03
C GLN A 180 14.67 -5.88 -14.73
N LYS A 181 13.76 -5.17 -14.06
CA LYS A 181 13.15 -3.95 -14.58
C LYS A 181 13.87 -2.69 -14.11
N GLU A 182 15.01 -2.85 -13.43
CA GLU A 182 15.82 -1.75 -12.89
C GLU A 182 15.03 -0.82 -11.96
N VAL A 183 14.05 -1.39 -11.22
CA VAL A 183 13.31 -0.66 -10.18
C VAL A 183 14.04 -0.87 -8.86
N LEU A 184 14.53 0.22 -8.29
CA LEU A 184 15.21 0.17 -6.99
C LEU A 184 14.16 -0.02 -5.89
N ALA A 185 14.34 -1.10 -5.12
CA ALA A 185 13.54 -1.38 -3.93
C ALA A 185 14.49 -1.76 -2.78
N GLY A 186 14.18 -1.29 -1.59
CA GLY A 186 14.87 -1.71 -0.38
C GLY A 186 14.43 -3.09 0.10
N PHE A 187 14.85 -3.45 1.31
CA PHE A 187 14.45 -4.73 1.91
C PHE A 187 12.94 -4.76 2.20
N ARG A 188 12.32 -5.91 1.90
CA ARG A 188 10.91 -6.12 2.22
C ARG A 188 10.67 -6.29 3.71
N HIS A 189 9.55 -5.77 4.18
CA HIS A 189 9.02 -6.00 5.51
C HIS A 189 7.68 -6.73 5.38
N VAL A 190 7.56 -7.90 6.01
CA VAL A 190 6.43 -8.81 5.78
C VAL A 190 5.71 -9.11 7.08
N ARG A 191 4.38 -9.00 7.08
CA ARG A 191 3.52 -9.46 8.19
C ARG A 191 2.38 -10.28 7.63
N SER A 192 2.27 -11.52 8.09
CA SER A 192 1.25 -12.46 7.66
C SER A 192 0.26 -12.71 8.80
N VAL A 193 -1.00 -12.80 8.43
CA VAL A 193 -2.13 -13.09 9.31
C VAL A 193 -2.80 -14.35 8.79
N GLU A 194 -3.01 -15.33 9.69
CA GLU A 194 -3.81 -16.49 9.35
C GLU A 194 -5.28 -16.10 9.27
N ILE A 195 -5.89 -16.40 8.13
CA ILE A 195 -7.31 -16.18 7.89
C ILE A 195 -8.07 -17.49 7.87
N LEU A 196 -9.38 -17.43 8.15
CA LEU A 196 -10.22 -18.60 8.03
C LEU A 196 -10.36 -18.97 6.55
N GLU A 197 -10.02 -20.20 6.20
CA GLU A 197 -10.13 -20.70 4.82
C GLU A 197 -11.59 -20.73 4.37
N ARG A 198 -11.94 -19.80 3.47
CA ARG A 198 -13.28 -19.71 2.86
C ARG A 198 -13.21 -19.84 1.34
N MET A 199 -12.12 -19.35 0.74
CA MET A 199 -11.92 -19.35 -0.72
C MET A 199 -10.64 -20.08 -1.15
N GLY A 200 -10.02 -20.86 -0.24
CA GLY A 200 -8.76 -21.57 -0.49
C GLY A 200 -7.52 -20.83 0.02
N HIS A 201 -7.67 -19.59 0.48
CA HIS A 201 -6.58 -18.85 1.10
C HIS A 201 -6.55 -19.14 2.61
N ARG A 202 -5.33 -19.26 3.15
CA ARG A 202 -5.08 -19.43 4.60
C ARG A 202 -4.28 -18.28 5.18
N LEU A 203 -3.65 -17.49 4.32
CA LEU A 203 -2.84 -16.34 4.71
C LEU A 203 -3.30 -15.09 3.99
N CYS A 204 -3.38 -14.00 4.75
CA CYS A 204 -3.39 -12.64 4.26
C CYS A 204 -2.09 -11.97 4.68
N THR A 205 -1.31 -11.49 3.73
CA THR A 205 0.02 -10.94 4.00
C THR A 205 0.13 -9.52 3.48
N ALA A 206 0.56 -8.60 4.34
CA ALA A 206 1.06 -7.30 3.92
C ALA A 206 2.57 -7.38 3.77
N ALA A 207 3.06 -7.17 2.56
CA ALA A 207 4.47 -7.02 2.24
C ALA A 207 4.72 -5.57 1.80
N VAL A 208 5.75 -4.94 2.38
CA VAL A 208 6.05 -3.52 2.17
C VAL A 208 7.49 -3.36 1.73
N TRP A 209 7.72 -2.57 0.70
CA TRP A 209 9.04 -2.19 0.22
C TRP A 209 9.20 -0.68 0.21
N PRO A 210 10.30 -0.12 0.75
CA PRO A 210 10.75 1.21 0.39
C PRO A 210 11.24 1.18 -1.07
N THR A 211 10.77 2.10 -1.89
CA THR A 211 11.11 2.13 -3.33
C THR A 211 11.81 3.41 -3.74
N LEU A 212 11.66 4.47 -2.97
CA LEU A 212 12.33 5.73 -3.17
C LEU A 212 12.67 6.34 -1.81
N GLN A 213 13.92 6.76 -1.65
CA GLN A 213 14.42 7.54 -0.51
C GLN A 213 15.45 8.54 -1.04
N ARG A 214 15.09 9.83 -1.12
CA ARG A 214 15.93 10.94 -1.63
C ARG A 214 16.35 11.90 -0.53
#